data_ea28dd95ef52ea725a3cbcf5408d7c52
#
_entry.id   ea28dd95ef52ea725a3cbcf5408d7c52
#
_cell.length_a   1.000
_cell.length_b   1.000
_cell.length_c   1.000
_cell.angle_alpha   90.00
_cell.angle_beta   90.00
_cell.angle_gamma   90.00
#
_symmetry.space_group_name_H-M   'P 1'
#
loop_
_entity.id
_entity.type
_entity.pdbx_description
1 polymer ?
#
loop_
_entity_poly.entity_id
_entity_poly.type
_entity_poly.pdbx_seq_one_letter_code
_entity_poly.pdbx_strand_id
1 'polypeptide(L)'
;MMSRLKSKWLFARPFLLVFIMLQMIVLSAEADRLTVTARKTSVAPRGPDDPAWQRSAETRIPVKGRDVFSDEEGLVRTQALYTDETLYFRFRWVDPTQSTTKQSWVFDGTGWHHLAGNEDRIALLFEITRIHNFATRGCAVTCHSPADLPKDQWRLATRTAEEKGDLWHWKAARSAPYNHADDAWLTVAGNPSGSYRETGRRKDSGDGGDVHNQNSDETRPLYMQDPQIPPSVPGFLLFEEAVRIAEYSIFKPGDI
;
A
#
# COMPACT_ATOMS: atom_id res chain seq x y z
N MET A 1 13.19 -58.33 -68.46
CA MET A 1 12.88 -56.91 -68.58
C MET A 1 12.78 -56.35 -67.14
N MET A 2 13.91 -55.80 -66.63
CA MET A 2 14.06 -55.32 -65.22
C MET A 2 13.71 -53.88 -65.16
N SER A 3 12.76 -53.45 -64.32
CA SER A 3 12.52 -52.06 -64.01
C SER A 3 12.92 -51.82 -62.56
N ARG A 4 13.85 -50.89 -62.39
CA ARG A 4 14.44 -50.46 -61.11
C ARG A 4 13.45 -49.58 -60.33
N LEU A 5 13.12 -49.89 -59.06
CA LEU A 5 12.57 -48.98 -58.08
C LEU A 5 13.72 -48.15 -57.51
N LYS A 6 13.71 -46.86 -57.72
CA LYS A 6 14.58 -45.87 -57.00
C LYS A 6 13.92 -45.48 -55.74
N SER A 7 14.60 -45.71 -54.58
CA SER A 7 14.19 -45.24 -53.28
C SER A 7 14.32 -43.73 -53.17
N LYS A 8 13.25 -43.07 -52.81
CA LYS A 8 13.24 -41.63 -52.38
C LYS A 8 13.10 -41.53 -50.87
N TRP A 9 14.20 -41.70 -50.16
CA TRP A 9 14.26 -41.44 -48.71
C TRP A 9 15.52 -40.67 -48.41
N LEU A 10 15.48 -39.32 -48.57
CA LEU A 10 16.61 -38.50 -48.15
C LEU A 10 16.27 -36.99 -47.96
N PHE A 11 15.14 -36.62 -47.41
CA PHE A 11 14.93 -35.20 -47.04
C PHE A 11 14.02 -34.95 -45.83
N ALA A 12 13.78 -35.92 -44.92
CA ALA A 12 12.86 -35.72 -43.79
C ALA A 12 13.53 -35.55 -42.40
N ARG A 13 14.87 -35.47 -42.35
CA ARG A 13 15.58 -35.43 -41.05
C ARG A 13 16.00 -34.05 -40.48
N PRO A 14 16.20 -32.98 -41.22
CA PRO A 14 16.57 -31.72 -40.59
C PRO A 14 15.39 -30.93 -40.01
N PHE A 15 14.17 -31.09 -40.50
CA PHE A 15 13.01 -30.35 -40.02
C PHE A 15 12.51 -30.75 -38.62
N LEU A 16 12.68 -32.00 -38.23
CA LEU A 16 12.23 -32.52 -36.94
C LEU A 16 13.14 -32.04 -35.78
N LEU A 17 14.43 -31.90 -36.03
CA LEU A 17 15.39 -31.39 -35.04
C LEU A 17 15.27 -29.90 -34.77
N VAL A 18 14.95 -29.11 -35.80
CA VAL A 18 14.68 -27.67 -35.65
C VAL A 18 13.39 -27.41 -34.88
N PHE A 19 12.35 -28.24 -35.06
CA PHE A 19 11.10 -28.10 -34.32
C PHE A 19 11.24 -28.48 -32.84
N ILE A 20 12.07 -29.47 -32.51
CA ILE A 20 12.36 -29.86 -31.12
C ILE A 20 13.24 -28.79 -30.43
N MET A 21 14.19 -28.15 -31.11
CA MET A 21 14.97 -27.04 -30.56
C MET A 21 14.13 -25.77 -30.35
N LEU A 22 13.16 -25.51 -31.22
CA LEU A 22 12.26 -24.36 -31.03
C LEU A 22 11.29 -24.54 -29.87
N GLN A 23 10.93 -25.78 -29.52
CA GLN A 23 10.11 -26.05 -28.32
C GLN A 23 10.89 -26.00 -27.01
N MET A 24 12.22 -26.14 -27.02
CA MET A 24 13.04 -25.98 -25.80
C MET A 24 13.37 -24.51 -25.43
N ILE A 25 13.11 -23.56 -26.33
CA ILE A 25 13.34 -22.13 -26.06
C ILE A 25 12.11 -21.46 -25.42
N VAL A 26 10.97 -22.14 -25.36
CA VAL A 26 9.74 -21.61 -24.73
C VAL A 26 9.62 -21.97 -23.23
N LEU A 27 10.59 -22.68 -22.68
CA LEU A 27 10.61 -23.00 -21.25
C LEU A 27 11.51 -22.05 -20.49
N SER A 28 10.85 -21.22 -19.70
CA SER A 28 11.30 -20.38 -18.59
C SER A 28 11.49 -18.89 -18.88
N ALA A 29 10.42 -18.19 -19.27
CA ALA A 29 10.15 -16.93 -18.61
C ALA A 29 9.32 -17.24 -17.34
N GLU A 30 9.90 -17.95 -16.38
CA GLU A 30 9.47 -17.74 -14.99
C GLU A 30 9.78 -16.29 -14.72
N ALA A 31 8.73 -15.48 -14.59
CA ALA A 31 8.86 -14.13 -14.12
C ALA A 31 9.67 -14.21 -12.82
N ASP A 32 10.83 -13.58 -12.80
CA ASP A 32 11.74 -13.57 -11.66
C ASP A 32 10.92 -13.05 -10.47
N ARG A 33 10.46 -13.98 -9.61
CA ARG A 33 9.60 -13.62 -8.48
C ARG A 33 10.46 -12.82 -7.52
N LEU A 34 10.16 -11.55 -7.39
CA LEU A 34 10.82 -10.70 -6.43
C LEU A 34 10.64 -11.29 -5.03
N THR A 35 11.76 -11.58 -4.38
CA THR A 35 11.78 -12.19 -3.06
C THR A 35 12.41 -11.22 -2.08
N VAL A 36 11.66 -10.86 -1.02
CA VAL A 36 12.19 -10.14 0.13
C VAL A 36 12.59 -11.15 1.19
N THR A 37 13.89 -11.24 1.48
CA THR A 37 14.40 -12.18 2.47
C THR A 37 14.57 -11.49 3.82
N ALA A 38 13.78 -11.91 4.83
CA ALA A 38 13.96 -11.43 6.18
C ALA A 38 15.19 -12.08 6.84
N ARG A 39 15.97 -11.27 7.59
CA ARG A 39 17.12 -11.73 8.37
C ARG A 39 16.81 -11.69 9.84
N LYS A 40 17.25 -12.74 10.58
CA LYS A 40 17.11 -12.76 12.04
C LYS A 40 17.97 -11.69 12.69
N THR A 41 17.43 -11.00 13.66
CA THR A 41 18.13 -10.06 14.54
C THR A 41 17.78 -10.39 16.00
N SER A 42 18.70 -10.14 16.90
CA SER A 42 18.49 -10.34 18.36
C SER A 42 17.82 -9.14 19.02
N VAL A 43 17.80 -7.99 18.35
CA VAL A 43 17.23 -6.75 18.89
C VAL A 43 16.36 -6.11 17.81
N ALA A 44 15.20 -5.62 18.21
CA ALA A 44 14.29 -4.87 17.35
C ALA A 44 14.98 -3.61 16.79
N PRO A 45 14.84 -3.29 15.49
CA PRO A 45 15.35 -2.04 14.95
C PRO A 45 14.60 -0.86 15.57
N ARG A 46 15.31 0.20 15.92
CA ARG A 46 14.77 1.39 16.61
C ARG A 46 14.11 2.40 15.66
N GLY A 47 14.26 2.20 14.38
CA GLY A 47 13.69 3.10 13.36
C GLY A 47 14.27 2.84 11.98
N PRO A 48 13.94 3.66 11.00
CA PRO A 48 14.34 3.45 9.60
C PRO A 48 15.86 3.56 9.38
N ASP A 49 16.59 4.27 10.23
CA ASP A 49 18.04 4.48 10.09
C ASP A 49 18.88 3.61 11.02
N ASP A 50 18.25 2.66 11.72
CA ASP A 50 18.97 1.73 12.60
C ASP A 50 20.02 0.93 11.82
N PRO A 51 21.27 0.83 12.32
CA PRO A 51 22.35 0.05 11.69
C PRO A 51 22.00 -1.43 11.49
N ALA A 52 21.04 -1.99 12.23
CA ALA A 52 20.60 -3.37 12.06
C ALA A 52 20.15 -3.67 10.63
N TRP A 53 19.63 -2.69 9.91
CA TRP A 53 19.21 -2.83 8.51
C TRP A 53 20.32 -3.18 7.54
N GLN A 54 21.58 -2.89 7.88
CA GLN A 54 22.74 -3.28 7.07
C GLN A 54 22.90 -4.80 6.95
N ARG A 55 22.28 -5.57 7.85
CA ARG A 55 22.30 -7.04 7.84
C ARG A 55 21.30 -7.66 6.86
N SER A 56 20.31 -6.89 6.41
CA SER A 56 19.29 -7.34 5.47
C SER A 56 19.63 -6.88 4.06
N ALA A 57 19.57 -7.80 3.10
CA ALA A 57 19.69 -7.45 1.70
C ALA A 57 18.53 -6.55 1.27
N GLU A 58 18.82 -5.53 0.47
CA GLU A 58 17.82 -4.67 -0.13
C GLU A 58 17.24 -5.34 -1.37
N THR A 59 15.92 -5.50 -1.40
CA THR A 59 15.17 -5.87 -2.59
C THR A 59 14.56 -4.63 -3.22
N ARG A 60 14.73 -4.46 -4.52
CA ARG A 60 14.19 -3.35 -5.29
C ARG A 60 12.91 -3.81 -6.00
N ILE A 61 11.79 -3.23 -5.60
CA ILE A 61 10.47 -3.59 -6.12
C ILE A 61 10.02 -2.49 -7.06
N PRO A 62 9.99 -2.72 -8.39
CA PRO A 62 9.38 -1.78 -9.31
C PRO A 62 7.87 -1.75 -9.07
N VAL A 63 7.33 -0.55 -8.93
CA VAL A 63 5.90 -0.31 -8.81
C VAL A 63 5.42 0.45 -10.03
N LYS A 64 4.27 0.07 -10.54
CA LYS A 64 3.65 0.71 -11.69
C LYS A 64 2.22 1.06 -11.35
N GLY A 65 1.86 2.28 -11.64
CA GLY A 65 0.49 2.75 -11.50
C GLY A 65 -0.47 1.99 -12.40
N ARG A 66 -1.73 2.08 -12.11
CA ARG A 66 -2.80 1.42 -12.83
C ARG A 66 -4.03 2.30 -12.88
N ASP A 67 -4.86 2.08 -13.88
CA ASP A 67 -6.11 2.82 -14.11
C ASP A 67 -5.81 4.34 -14.18
N VAL A 68 -6.36 5.16 -13.31
CA VAL A 68 -6.11 6.62 -13.26
C VAL A 68 -4.66 6.99 -12.93
N PHE A 69 -3.85 6.03 -12.49
CA PHE A 69 -2.42 6.21 -12.17
C PHE A 69 -1.50 5.49 -13.16
N SER A 70 -2.00 5.12 -14.33
CA SER A 70 -1.27 4.27 -15.31
C SER A 70 0.07 4.83 -15.76
N ASP A 71 0.24 6.14 -15.72
CA ASP A 71 1.47 6.83 -16.15
C ASP A 71 2.51 6.95 -15.03
N GLU A 72 2.16 6.51 -13.81
CA GLU A 72 3.07 6.58 -12.67
C GLU A 72 3.91 5.31 -12.55
N GLU A 73 5.21 5.49 -12.37
CA GLU A 73 6.17 4.42 -12.13
C GLU A 73 7.10 4.82 -10.98
N GLY A 74 7.52 3.84 -10.20
CA GLY A 74 8.41 4.08 -9.07
C GLY A 74 9.21 2.84 -8.69
N LEU A 75 10.15 3.03 -7.76
CA LEU A 75 10.97 1.97 -7.20
C LEU A 75 10.90 2.03 -5.68
N VAL A 76 10.37 0.98 -5.06
CA VAL A 76 10.37 0.82 -3.60
C VAL A 76 11.52 -0.10 -3.22
N ARG A 77 12.43 0.38 -2.37
CA ARG A 77 13.50 -0.39 -1.78
C ARG A 77 13.03 -0.98 -0.47
N THR A 78 13.05 -2.29 -0.36
CA THR A 78 12.49 -3.03 0.76
C THR A 78 13.56 -3.87 1.44
N GLN A 79 13.57 -3.86 2.76
CA GLN A 79 14.38 -4.74 3.60
C GLN A 79 13.50 -5.34 4.69
N ALA A 80 13.84 -6.55 5.15
CA ALA A 80 13.11 -7.22 6.20
C ALA A 80 14.04 -7.82 7.25
N LEU A 81 13.68 -7.64 8.52
CA LEU A 81 14.32 -8.25 9.69
C LEU A 81 13.25 -8.96 10.51
N TYR A 82 13.65 -9.93 11.33
CA TYR A 82 12.73 -10.54 12.27
C TYR A 82 13.44 -10.90 13.59
N THR A 83 12.70 -10.84 14.68
CA THR A 83 13.02 -11.46 15.97
C THR A 83 12.23 -12.76 16.10
N ASP A 84 12.26 -13.40 17.25
CA ASP A 84 11.44 -14.60 17.49
C ASP A 84 9.94 -14.31 17.53
N GLU A 85 9.55 -13.04 17.71
CA GLU A 85 8.15 -12.62 17.91
C GLU A 85 7.64 -11.66 16.82
N THR A 86 8.52 -10.92 16.14
CA THR A 86 8.08 -9.79 15.30
C THR A 86 8.84 -9.75 13.99
N LEU A 87 8.13 -9.45 12.91
CA LEU A 87 8.65 -9.18 11.58
C LEU A 87 8.67 -7.66 11.33
N TYR A 88 9.81 -7.15 10.90
CA TYR A 88 10.04 -5.74 10.62
C TYR A 88 10.30 -5.52 9.15
N PHE A 89 9.68 -4.51 8.58
CA PHE A 89 9.95 -4.05 7.22
C PHE A 89 10.47 -2.62 7.22
N ARG A 90 11.41 -2.35 6.34
CA ARG A 90 11.83 -1.00 5.98
C ARG A 90 11.56 -0.75 4.51
N PHE A 91 10.84 0.32 4.21
CA PHE A 91 10.56 0.77 2.85
C PHE A 91 11.20 2.12 2.62
N ARG A 92 11.76 2.31 1.43
CA ARG A 92 12.30 3.60 0.98
C ARG A 92 11.95 3.79 -0.48
N TRP A 93 11.46 4.95 -0.80
CA TRP A 93 11.19 5.38 -2.18
C TRP A 93 11.68 6.80 -2.36
N VAL A 94 11.81 7.23 -3.63
CA VAL A 94 12.12 8.62 -3.98
C VAL A 94 10.80 9.35 -4.10
N ASP A 95 10.66 10.43 -3.35
CA ASP A 95 9.53 11.35 -3.42
C ASP A 95 10.09 12.78 -3.41
N PRO A 96 9.76 13.61 -4.41
CA PRO A 96 10.23 14.99 -4.47
C PRO A 96 9.52 15.90 -3.46
N THR A 97 8.45 15.41 -2.82
CA THR A 97 7.63 16.13 -1.85
C THR A 97 7.64 15.39 -0.52
N GLN A 98 7.32 16.11 0.55
CA GLN A 98 7.06 15.52 1.86
C GLN A 98 5.61 15.83 2.22
N SER A 99 4.72 14.86 2.00
CA SER A 99 3.28 15.02 2.19
C SER A 99 2.86 14.39 3.51
N THR A 100 2.95 15.15 4.58
CA THR A 100 2.72 14.69 5.97
C THR A 100 1.37 15.12 6.52
N THR A 101 0.54 15.82 5.74
CA THR A 101 -0.78 16.31 6.18
C THR A 101 -1.88 15.80 5.26
N LYS A 102 -3.05 15.59 5.82
CA LYS A 102 -4.24 15.21 5.08
C LYS A 102 -5.45 16.02 5.51
N GLN A 103 -5.90 16.90 4.62
CA GLN A 103 -7.10 17.69 4.86
C GLN A 103 -7.08 18.35 6.25
N SER A 104 -5.96 19.01 6.60
CA SER A 104 -5.79 19.69 7.87
C SER A 104 -6.87 20.75 8.03
N TRP A 105 -7.39 20.87 9.24
CA TRP A 105 -8.29 21.95 9.60
C TRP A 105 -7.52 23.26 9.67
N VAL A 106 -8.15 24.35 9.28
CA VAL A 106 -7.65 25.70 9.49
C VAL A 106 -8.82 26.65 9.80
N PHE A 107 -8.61 27.57 10.72
CA PHE A 107 -9.54 28.65 11.02
C PHE A 107 -9.19 29.87 10.19
N ASP A 108 -10.14 30.39 9.39
CA ASP A 108 -9.92 31.53 8.49
C ASP A 108 -10.29 32.91 9.10
N GLY A 109 -10.75 32.91 10.35
CA GLY A 109 -11.28 34.08 11.05
C GLY A 109 -12.80 34.11 11.09
N THR A 110 -13.50 33.28 10.31
CA THR A 110 -14.96 33.18 10.27
C THR A 110 -15.43 31.76 10.55
N GLY A 111 -14.66 30.76 10.21
CA GLY A 111 -15.00 29.36 10.38
C GLY A 111 -13.83 28.41 10.14
N TRP A 112 -14.10 27.15 10.43
CA TRP A 112 -13.15 26.07 10.18
C TRP A 112 -13.40 25.45 8.81
N HIS A 113 -12.33 25.16 8.08
CA HIS A 113 -12.39 24.45 6.80
C HIS A 113 -11.18 23.56 6.61
N HIS A 114 -11.25 22.63 5.65
CA HIS A 114 -10.13 21.76 5.31
C HIS A 114 -9.23 22.40 4.27
N LEU A 115 -7.93 22.37 4.53
CA LEU A 115 -6.93 22.61 3.50
C LEU A 115 -6.89 21.42 2.53
N ALA A 116 -6.72 21.71 1.24
CA ALA A 116 -6.44 20.70 0.26
C ALA A 116 -5.09 20.03 0.60
N GLY A 117 -5.04 18.71 0.52
CA GLY A 117 -3.83 17.94 0.78
C GLY A 117 -4.10 16.45 0.81
N ASN A 118 -3.05 15.70 0.58
CA ASN A 118 -3.05 14.26 0.73
C ASN A 118 -1.70 13.83 1.30
N GLU A 119 -1.68 12.77 2.07
CA GLU A 119 -0.50 12.26 2.77
C GLU A 119 0.21 11.17 1.96
N ASP A 120 1.51 11.01 2.22
CA ASP A 120 2.28 9.85 1.75
C ASP A 120 1.77 8.58 2.41
N ARG A 121 1.69 7.50 1.63
CA ARG A 121 1.14 6.24 2.10
C ARG A 121 1.85 5.05 1.47
N ILE A 122 1.93 3.97 2.25
CA ILE A 122 2.25 2.64 1.75
C ILE A 122 1.26 1.63 2.31
N ALA A 123 0.81 0.72 1.48
CA ALA A 123 -0.03 -0.39 1.89
C ALA A 123 0.61 -1.71 1.47
N LEU A 124 0.54 -2.69 2.38
CA LEU A 124 0.94 -4.06 2.12
C LEU A 124 -0.29 -4.94 2.19
N LEU A 125 -0.41 -5.85 1.25
CA LEU A 125 -1.46 -6.85 1.25
C LEU A 125 -0.83 -8.24 1.23
N PHE A 126 -1.17 -9.06 2.21
CA PHE A 126 -0.73 -10.45 2.33
C PHE A 126 -1.91 -11.39 2.11
N GLU A 127 -1.70 -12.52 1.46
CA GLU A 127 -2.73 -13.55 1.34
C GLU A 127 -2.92 -14.26 2.69
N ILE A 128 -4.12 -14.15 3.30
CA ILE A 128 -4.54 -15.04 4.39
C ILE A 128 -5.08 -16.33 3.80
N THR A 129 -5.96 -16.21 2.82
CA THR A 129 -6.42 -17.31 1.98
C THR A 129 -6.12 -16.98 0.53
N ARG A 130 -6.05 -17.99 -0.31
CA ARG A 130 -5.68 -17.81 -1.72
C ARG A 130 -6.59 -16.81 -2.43
N ILE A 131 -6.00 -15.73 -2.94
CA ILE A 131 -6.66 -14.74 -3.79
C ILE A 131 -6.29 -15.03 -5.26
N HIS A 132 -7.29 -15.13 -6.12
CA HIS A 132 -7.08 -15.49 -7.53
C HIS A 132 -6.10 -14.54 -8.24
N ASN A 133 -5.06 -15.09 -8.85
CA ASN A 133 -4.00 -14.37 -9.55
C ASN A 133 -3.15 -13.41 -8.67
N PHE A 134 -3.23 -13.47 -7.35
CA PHE A 134 -2.47 -12.59 -6.48
C PHE A 134 -0.94 -12.76 -6.66
N ALA A 135 -0.47 -14.01 -6.71
CA ALA A 135 0.95 -14.30 -6.87
C ALA A 135 1.60 -13.72 -8.14
N THR A 136 0.80 -13.42 -9.18
CA THR A 136 1.30 -12.89 -10.46
C THR A 136 0.98 -11.42 -10.69
N ARG A 137 -0.04 -10.88 -10.03
CA ARG A 137 -0.55 -9.52 -10.24
C ARG A 137 -0.56 -8.66 -8.99
N GLY A 138 -0.22 -9.21 -7.83
CA GLY A 138 -0.23 -8.52 -6.56
C GLY A 138 -1.58 -7.91 -6.22
N CYS A 139 -1.59 -6.83 -5.46
CA CYS A 139 -2.80 -6.13 -5.02
C CYS A 139 -3.67 -5.59 -6.17
N ALA A 140 -3.15 -5.50 -7.39
CA ALA A 140 -3.93 -5.07 -8.56
C ALA A 140 -5.13 -5.98 -8.89
N VAL A 141 -5.22 -7.19 -8.31
CA VAL A 141 -6.40 -8.05 -8.45
C VAL A 141 -7.58 -7.61 -7.58
N THR A 142 -7.33 -6.76 -6.59
CA THR A 142 -8.32 -6.32 -5.61
C THR A 142 -8.68 -4.84 -5.72
N CYS A 143 -7.84 -4.04 -6.38
CA CYS A 143 -8.02 -2.59 -6.48
C CYS A 143 -8.30 -2.18 -7.92
N HIS A 144 -9.43 -1.51 -8.15
CA HIS A 144 -9.86 -1.03 -9.46
C HIS A 144 -10.34 0.41 -9.34
N SER A 145 -9.73 1.30 -10.11
CA SER A 145 -10.01 2.74 -10.15
C SER A 145 -10.04 3.25 -11.61
N PRO A 146 -10.95 2.72 -12.45
CA PRO A 146 -11.00 3.08 -13.86
C PRO A 146 -11.31 4.57 -14.05
N ALA A 147 -10.68 5.17 -15.07
CA ALA A 147 -10.77 6.61 -15.32
C ALA A 147 -12.15 7.05 -15.81
N ASP A 148 -12.92 6.15 -16.38
CA ASP A 148 -14.28 6.35 -16.88
C ASP A 148 -15.36 6.28 -15.80
N LEU A 149 -14.99 5.89 -14.58
CA LEU A 149 -15.91 5.79 -13.46
C LEU A 149 -15.63 6.87 -12.40
N PRO A 150 -16.67 7.45 -11.81
CA PRO A 150 -16.53 8.34 -10.67
C PRO A 150 -15.93 7.59 -9.46
N LYS A 151 -15.28 8.32 -8.57
CA LYS A 151 -14.49 7.77 -7.46
C LYS A 151 -15.33 6.92 -6.47
N ASP A 152 -16.60 7.21 -6.32
CA ASP A 152 -17.53 6.45 -5.50
C ASP A 152 -17.87 5.06 -6.07
N GLN A 153 -17.58 4.84 -7.35
CA GLN A 153 -17.73 3.55 -8.00
C GLN A 153 -16.41 2.74 -8.09
N TRP A 154 -15.32 3.27 -7.54
CA TRP A 154 -14.08 2.53 -7.46
C TRP A 154 -14.20 1.36 -6.48
N ARG A 155 -13.51 0.27 -6.79
CA ARG A 155 -13.59 -0.97 -6.04
C ARG A 155 -12.29 -1.28 -5.31
N LEU A 156 -12.40 -1.72 -4.06
CA LEU A 156 -11.34 -2.34 -3.28
C LEU A 156 -11.91 -3.57 -2.58
N ALA A 157 -11.84 -4.73 -3.23
CA ALA A 157 -12.42 -5.98 -2.72
C ALA A 157 -11.85 -7.20 -3.43
N THR A 158 -11.90 -8.36 -2.79
CA THR A 158 -11.69 -9.66 -3.42
C THR A 158 -12.90 -10.06 -4.27
N ARG A 159 -12.81 -11.18 -4.96
CA ARG A 159 -13.89 -11.67 -5.84
C ARG A 159 -14.96 -12.42 -5.09
N THR A 160 -14.54 -13.22 -4.09
CA THR A 160 -15.43 -14.09 -3.30
C THR A 160 -15.16 -13.94 -1.81
N ALA A 161 -16.07 -14.42 -0.97
CA ALA A 161 -15.98 -14.35 0.48
C ALA A 161 -14.88 -15.25 1.07
N GLU A 162 -14.48 -16.29 0.33
CA GLU A 162 -13.41 -17.21 0.71
C GLU A 162 -12.03 -16.58 0.53
N GLU A 163 -11.90 -15.62 -0.39
CA GLU A 163 -10.68 -14.87 -0.63
C GLU A 163 -10.49 -13.81 0.46
N LYS A 164 -9.37 -13.88 1.19
CA LYS A 164 -9.04 -12.92 2.25
C LYS A 164 -7.59 -12.51 2.19
N GLY A 165 -7.36 -11.23 2.43
CA GLY A 165 -6.02 -10.66 2.55
C GLY A 165 -5.89 -9.82 3.81
N ASP A 166 -4.73 -9.87 4.45
CA ASP A 166 -4.31 -8.99 5.53
C ASP A 166 -3.76 -7.69 4.93
N LEU A 167 -4.24 -6.54 5.38
CA LEU A 167 -3.97 -5.22 4.77
C LEU A 167 -3.41 -4.25 5.81
N TRP A 168 -2.10 -4.08 5.81
CA TRP A 168 -1.43 -3.05 6.60
C TRP A 168 -1.33 -1.76 5.81
N HIS A 169 -1.69 -0.65 6.41
CA HIS A 169 -1.73 0.63 5.74
C HIS A 169 -1.09 1.74 6.57
N TRP A 170 0.19 2.02 6.30
CA TRP A 170 0.87 3.16 6.88
C TRP A 170 0.49 4.45 6.16
N LYS A 171 0.30 5.51 6.93
CA LYS A 171 -0.13 6.83 6.47
C LYS A 171 0.65 7.90 7.22
N ALA A 172 1.27 8.82 6.50
CA ALA A 172 2.15 9.82 7.09
C ALA A 172 1.44 10.75 8.09
N ALA A 173 0.18 11.12 7.82
CA ALA A 173 -0.57 12.02 8.69
C ALA A 173 -1.36 11.30 9.80
N ARG A 174 -1.78 10.05 9.58
CA ARG A 174 -2.82 9.45 10.42
C ARG A 174 -2.37 8.25 11.26
N SER A 175 -1.33 7.55 10.84
CA SER A 175 -0.80 6.40 11.58
C SER A 175 0.66 6.57 12.01
N ALA A 176 1.48 7.27 11.22
CA ALA A 176 2.89 7.50 11.55
C ALA A 176 3.10 8.22 12.89
N PRO A 177 2.30 9.23 13.29
CA PRO A 177 2.47 9.91 14.58
C PRO A 177 2.34 8.96 15.79
N TYR A 178 1.60 7.88 15.62
CA TYR A 178 1.40 6.86 16.66
C TYR A 178 2.33 5.65 16.49
N ASN A 179 3.32 5.73 15.60
CA ASN A 179 4.27 4.67 15.31
C ASN A 179 3.64 3.32 14.91
N HIS A 180 2.52 3.34 14.21
CA HIS A 180 1.88 2.12 13.70
C HIS A 180 1.44 2.24 12.24
N ALA A 181 1.00 1.15 11.66
CA ALA A 181 0.22 1.11 10.44
C ALA A 181 -1.19 0.61 10.78
N ASP A 182 -2.22 1.16 10.13
CA ASP A 182 -3.58 0.64 10.33
C ASP A 182 -3.61 -0.83 9.92
N ASP A 183 -4.20 -1.65 10.78
CA ASP A 183 -4.45 -3.04 10.53
C ASP A 183 -5.89 -3.26 10.07
N ALA A 184 -6.04 -4.03 9.01
CA ALA A 184 -7.33 -4.32 8.40
C ALA A 184 -7.22 -5.61 7.59
N TRP A 185 -8.33 -6.16 7.20
CA TRP A 185 -8.37 -7.27 6.26
C TRP A 185 -9.28 -6.96 5.08
N LEU A 186 -9.05 -7.64 3.97
CA LEU A 186 -9.76 -7.45 2.72
C LEU A 186 -10.51 -8.73 2.35
N THR A 187 -11.77 -8.59 1.97
CA THR A 187 -12.65 -9.66 1.49
C THR A 187 -13.54 -9.16 0.35
N VAL A 188 -14.57 -9.92 0.02
CA VAL A 188 -15.58 -9.51 -0.96
C VAL A 188 -16.28 -8.20 -0.57
N ALA A 189 -16.71 -7.42 -1.55
CA ALA A 189 -17.45 -6.19 -1.34
C ALA A 189 -18.76 -6.43 -0.56
N GLY A 190 -19.28 -5.38 0.05
CA GLY A 190 -20.47 -5.42 0.88
C GLY A 190 -20.20 -4.80 2.25
N ASN A 191 -19.60 -3.61 2.27
CA ASN A 191 -19.37 -2.88 3.50
C ASN A 191 -20.68 -2.33 4.07
N PRO A 192 -21.14 -2.81 5.24
CA PRO A 192 -22.38 -2.32 5.86
C PRO A 192 -22.27 -0.88 6.37
N SER A 193 -21.10 -0.29 6.46
CA SER A 193 -20.89 1.07 6.97
C SER A 193 -21.09 2.20 5.96
N GLY A 194 -21.63 1.92 4.77
CA GLY A 194 -22.03 2.96 3.82
C GLY A 194 -20.86 3.75 3.21
N SER A 195 -19.71 3.13 3.03
CA SER A 195 -18.60 3.75 2.32
C SER A 195 -19.01 4.18 0.91
N TYR A 196 -18.54 5.34 0.49
CA TYR A 196 -18.84 5.95 -0.82
C TYR A 196 -18.23 5.18 -2.02
N ARG A 197 -17.63 4.03 -1.79
CA ARG A 197 -17.15 3.12 -2.83
C ARG A 197 -17.38 1.67 -2.43
N GLU A 198 -17.48 0.80 -3.41
CA GLU A 198 -17.59 -0.63 -3.18
C GLU A 198 -16.31 -1.15 -2.52
N THR A 199 -16.37 -1.53 -1.27
CA THR A 199 -15.21 -1.99 -0.51
C THR A 199 -15.45 -3.28 0.25
N GLY A 200 -14.45 -4.15 0.21
CA GLY A 200 -14.33 -5.34 1.05
C GLY A 200 -13.42 -5.13 2.26
N ARG A 201 -12.89 -3.92 2.46
CA ARG A 201 -12.04 -3.62 3.62
C ARG A 201 -12.84 -3.71 4.91
N ARG A 202 -12.25 -4.38 5.90
CA ARG A 202 -12.76 -4.50 7.27
C ARG A 202 -11.66 -4.10 8.23
N LYS A 203 -11.97 -3.38 9.28
CA LYS A 203 -11.05 -3.08 10.38
C LYS A 203 -10.90 -4.31 11.26
N ASP A 204 -9.70 -4.55 11.77
CA ASP A 204 -9.49 -5.51 12.84
C ASP A 204 -9.90 -4.91 14.18
N SER A 205 -10.35 -5.78 15.09
CA SER A 205 -10.69 -5.37 16.43
C SER A 205 -9.42 -5.00 17.20
N GLY A 206 -9.41 -3.82 17.83
CA GLY A 206 -8.24 -3.34 18.56
C GLY A 206 -7.26 -2.54 17.73
N ASP A 207 -7.50 -2.42 16.41
CA ASP A 207 -6.78 -1.48 15.58
C ASP A 207 -6.97 -0.07 16.13
N GLY A 208 -5.87 0.62 16.41
CA GLY A 208 -5.85 2.00 16.87
C GLY A 208 -6.51 2.99 15.91
N GLY A 209 -6.70 2.59 14.68
CA GLY A 209 -7.49 3.20 13.62
C GLY A 209 -7.43 4.71 13.49
N ASP A 210 -7.86 5.23 12.37
CA ASP A 210 -8.00 6.67 12.17
C ASP A 210 -9.05 7.26 13.11
N VAL A 211 -8.62 8.04 14.07
CA VAL A 211 -9.52 8.94 14.78
C VAL A 211 -9.59 10.24 13.98
N HIS A 212 -10.74 10.50 13.38
CA HIS A 212 -10.96 11.78 12.73
C HIS A 212 -11.08 12.88 13.79
N ASN A 213 -10.23 13.88 13.71
CA ASN A 213 -10.29 15.05 14.57
C ASN A 213 -11.41 15.99 14.08
N GLN A 214 -12.66 15.59 14.32
CA GLN A 214 -13.84 16.37 13.90
C GLN A 214 -15.04 16.12 14.84
N ASN A 215 -15.90 17.13 14.96
CA ASN A 215 -17.16 17.00 15.67
C ASN A 215 -18.16 16.11 14.87
N SER A 216 -19.31 15.80 15.50
CA SER A 216 -20.36 14.95 14.89
C SER A 216 -20.89 15.49 13.57
N ASP A 217 -20.88 16.78 13.39
CA ASP A 217 -21.44 17.47 12.22
C ASP A 217 -20.38 17.72 11.14
N GLU A 218 -19.14 17.29 11.39
CA GLU A 218 -18.01 17.46 10.47
C GLU A 218 -17.72 18.93 10.08
N THR A 219 -18.06 19.87 10.97
CA THR A 219 -17.95 21.31 10.71
C THR A 219 -16.71 21.96 11.33
N ARG A 220 -16.07 21.26 12.26
CA ARG A 220 -14.87 21.74 12.95
C ARG A 220 -14.08 20.61 13.59
N PRO A 221 -12.78 20.80 13.89
CA PRO A 221 -12.02 19.85 14.69
C PRO A 221 -12.53 19.77 16.13
N LEU A 222 -12.24 18.67 16.83
CA LEU A 222 -12.45 18.54 18.28
C LEU A 222 -11.28 19.08 19.08
N TYR A 223 -10.08 18.99 18.53
CA TYR A 223 -8.82 19.35 19.18
C TYR A 223 -7.99 20.23 18.25
N MET A 224 -7.21 21.11 18.85
CA MET A 224 -6.19 21.92 18.18
C MET A 224 -4.88 21.85 18.96
N GLN A 225 -3.80 22.31 18.35
CA GLN A 225 -2.52 22.47 19.04
C GLN A 225 -2.67 23.39 20.25
N ASP A 226 -2.18 22.99 21.41
CA ASP A 226 -2.11 23.86 22.57
C ASP A 226 -1.16 25.01 22.25
N PRO A 227 -1.63 26.27 22.26
CA PRO A 227 -0.77 27.42 21.97
C PRO A 227 0.33 27.65 23.01
N GLN A 228 0.28 26.95 24.14
CA GLN A 228 1.31 27.02 25.20
C GLN A 228 2.38 25.91 25.02
N ILE A 229 2.14 24.92 24.19
CA ILE A 229 3.05 23.78 23.94
C ILE A 229 3.51 23.86 22.50
N PRO A 230 4.80 24.10 22.23
CA PRO A 230 5.29 24.08 20.87
C PRO A 230 5.15 22.66 20.29
N PRO A 231 4.73 22.50 19.01
CA PRO A 231 4.59 21.20 18.41
C PRO A 231 5.93 20.47 18.34
N SER A 232 5.97 19.25 18.86
CA SER A 232 7.18 18.40 18.82
C SER A 232 7.47 17.91 17.41
N VAL A 233 6.43 17.74 16.60
CA VAL A 233 6.53 17.29 15.21
C VAL A 233 5.72 18.23 14.31
N PRO A 234 6.35 18.98 13.42
CA PRO A 234 5.63 19.88 12.53
C PRO A 234 4.62 19.11 11.64
N GLY A 235 3.39 19.62 11.58
CA GLY A 235 2.33 19.05 10.77
C GLY A 235 1.55 17.90 11.43
N PHE A 236 1.85 17.57 12.69
CA PHE A 236 1.11 16.59 13.48
C PHE A 236 0.56 17.20 14.77
N LEU A 237 -0.63 16.78 15.12
CA LEU A 237 -1.22 17.05 16.42
C LEU A 237 -1.11 15.80 17.28
N LEU A 238 -0.16 15.78 18.22
CA LEU A 238 -0.06 14.72 19.21
C LEU A 238 -1.10 14.91 20.30
N PHE A 239 -1.61 13.81 20.86
CA PHE A 239 -2.67 13.87 21.85
C PHE A 239 -2.26 14.63 23.12
N GLU A 240 -1.01 14.48 23.55
CA GLU A 240 -0.40 15.17 24.69
C GLU A 240 -0.16 16.67 24.46
N GLU A 241 -0.21 17.11 23.22
CA GLU A 241 -0.04 18.52 22.81
C GLU A 241 -1.37 19.15 22.39
N ALA A 242 -2.45 18.38 22.48
CA ALA A 242 -3.77 18.76 21.99
C ALA A 242 -4.64 19.34 23.12
N VAL A 243 -5.39 20.38 22.79
CA VAL A 243 -6.45 20.92 23.65
C VAL A 243 -7.81 20.80 22.97
N ARG A 244 -8.84 20.64 23.77
CA ARG A 244 -10.22 20.61 23.26
C ARG A 244 -10.66 22.01 22.85
N ILE A 245 -11.13 22.14 21.61
CA ILE A 245 -11.65 23.40 21.06
C ILE A 245 -12.84 23.95 21.88
N ALA A 246 -13.66 23.08 22.46
CA ALA A 246 -14.78 23.51 23.32
C ALA A 246 -14.35 24.33 24.55
N GLU A 247 -13.09 24.24 24.94
CA GLU A 247 -12.50 24.98 26.08
C GLU A 247 -11.91 26.32 25.65
N TYR A 248 -11.86 26.62 24.36
CA TYR A 248 -11.36 27.85 23.78
C TYR A 248 -12.50 28.66 23.17
N SER A 249 -12.57 29.92 23.51
CA SER A 249 -13.56 30.88 22.99
C SER A 249 -12.99 31.83 21.94
N ILE A 250 -11.67 31.83 21.74
CA ILE A 250 -10.99 32.80 20.87
C ILE A 250 -10.08 32.03 19.90
N PHE A 251 -10.45 32.00 18.64
CA PHE A 251 -9.62 31.46 17.55
C PHE A 251 -8.97 32.62 16.79
N LYS A 252 -7.77 32.40 16.29
CA LYS A 252 -7.07 33.33 15.41
C LYS A 252 -6.97 32.77 14.01
N PRO A 253 -7.05 33.59 12.95
CA PRO A 253 -6.78 33.14 11.60
C PRO A 253 -5.42 32.41 11.51
N GLY A 254 -5.42 31.19 10.99
CA GLY A 254 -4.23 30.34 10.90
C GLY A 254 -4.10 29.29 12.02
N ASP A 255 -4.98 29.26 13.02
CA ASP A 255 -5.04 28.15 13.99
C ASP A 255 -5.35 26.85 13.25
N ILE A 256 -4.61 25.75 13.56
CA ILE A 256 -4.68 24.40 12.98
C ILE A 256 -4.70 23.31 14.04
#